data_401a4bf8d2ec823251479cc0500bcb0d
#
_entry.id   401a4bf8d2ec823251479cc0500bcb0d
#
_cell.length_a   1.000
_cell.length_b   1.000
_cell.length_c   1.000
_cell.angle_alpha   90.00
_cell.angle_beta   90.00
_cell.angle_gamma   90.00
#
_symmetry.space_group_name_H-M   'P 1'
#
loop_
_entity.id
_entity.type
_entity.pdbx_description
1 polymer ?
#
loop_
_entity_poly.entity_id
_entity_poly.type
_entity_poly.pdbx_seq_one_letter_code
_entity_poly.pdbx_strand_id
1 'polypeptide(L)'
;IIALSIGVVFAVLTLSQMHKLDSFYDLVQDTLKTVGPILFITAAGGVLGKVIASTDMVQFISDHANAFDALGIFFPFLLAAILKTAQGSSTVAITTTAGILGPLMATLGYTTPVGAALVVAAIGCGAMTVSHANDSYFWVVTSFGGMEPEQGYKTQSAVTGLMGIAGIIGVFVLSLVFGI
;
A
#
# COMPACT_ATOMS: atom_id res chain seq x y z
N ILE A 1 -3.25 -18.19 -7.75
CA ILE A 1 -3.41 -19.27 -6.76
C ILE A 1 -2.67 -20.51 -7.25
N ILE A 2 -2.96 -21.08 -8.43
CA ILE A 2 -2.35 -22.31 -8.95
C ILE A 2 -0.81 -22.24 -8.96
N ALA A 3 -0.22 -21.15 -9.47
CA ALA A 3 1.24 -20.97 -9.51
C ALA A 3 1.87 -20.97 -8.10
N LEU A 4 1.20 -20.32 -7.14
CA LEU A 4 1.64 -20.32 -5.74
C LEU A 4 1.54 -21.72 -5.12
N SER A 5 0.45 -22.43 -5.38
CA SER A 5 0.28 -23.81 -4.89
C SER A 5 1.36 -24.76 -5.44
N ILE A 6 1.70 -24.63 -6.73
CA ILE A 6 2.81 -25.38 -7.35
C ILE A 6 4.14 -25.03 -6.68
N GLY A 7 4.38 -23.74 -6.41
CA GLY A 7 5.58 -23.29 -5.70
C GLY A 7 5.70 -23.88 -4.29
N VAL A 8 4.60 -23.93 -3.53
CA VAL A 8 4.55 -24.55 -2.21
C VAL A 8 4.85 -26.05 -2.29
N VAL A 9 4.21 -26.77 -3.21
CA VAL A 9 4.47 -28.21 -3.43
C VAL A 9 5.94 -28.45 -3.77
N PHE A 10 6.51 -27.66 -4.67
CA PHE A 10 7.91 -27.76 -5.04
C PHE A 10 8.84 -27.53 -3.83
N ALA A 11 8.55 -26.48 -3.01
CA ALA A 11 9.33 -26.20 -1.81
C ALA A 11 9.27 -27.37 -0.80
N VAL A 12 8.08 -27.97 -0.57
CA VAL A 12 7.93 -29.12 0.32
C VAL A 12 8.72 -30.32 -0.19
N LEU A 13 8.65 -30.61 -1.50
CA LEU A 13 9.42 -31.69 -2.11
C LEU A 13 10.93 -31.47 -1.94
N THR A 14 11.40 -30.23 -2.12
CA THR A 14 12.83 -29.87 -1.94
C THR A 14 13.26 -30.07 -0.49
N LEU A 15 12.46 -29.63 0.48
CA LEU A 15 12.74 -29.85 1.91
C LEU A 15 12.75 -31.34 2.27
N SER A 16 11.86 -32.11 1.69
CA SER A 16 11.82 -33.58 1.86
C SER A 16 13.12 -34.23 1.36
N GLN A 17 13.59 -33.87 0.17
CA GLN A 17 14.84 -34.39 -0.38
C GLN A 17 16.08 -33.99 0.45
N MET A 18 16.02 -32.81 1.06
CA MET A 18 17.10 -32.33 1.93
C MET A 18 17.06 -32.89 3.36
N HIS A 19 16.12 -33.78 3.68
CA HIS A 19 15.85 -34.33 5.02
C HIS A 19 15.64 -33.23 6.09
N LYS A 20 14.99 -32.12 5.71
CA LYS A 20 14.68 -30.99 6.59
C LYS A 20 13.19 -30.83 6.88
N LEU A 21 12.40 -31.89 6.73
CA LEU A 21 10.96 -31.86 7.02
C LEU A 21 10.66 -31.63 8.50
N ASP A 22 11.57 -32.02 9.40
CA ASP A 22 11.40 -31.78 10.84
C ASP A 22 11.28 -30.30 11.18
N SER A 23 11.91 -29.43 10.38
CA SER A 23 11.81 -27.97 10.50
C SER A 23 10.55 -27.39 9.80
N PHE A 24 9.75 -28.20 9.14
CA PHE A 24 8.59 -27.70 8.38
C PHE A 24 7.53 -27.08 9.27
N TYR A 25 7.25 -27.70 10.42
CA TYR A 25 6.28 -27.17 11.39
C TYR A 25 6.70 -25.78 11.91
N ASP A 26 7.95 -25.63 12.30
CA ASP A 26 8.48 -24.36 12.80
C ASP A 26 8.44 -23.29 11.70
N LEU A 27 8.79 -23.66 10.48
CA LEU A 27 8.74 -22.76 9.32
C LEU A 27 7.32 -22.28 9.02
N VAL A 28 6.35 -23.20 9.06
CA VAL A 28 4.92 -22.85 8.88
C VAL A 28 4.44 -21.97 10.01
N GLN A 29 4.80 -22.27 11.27
CA GLN A 29 4.41 -21.47 12.43
C GLN A 29 4.96 -20.05 12.33
N ASP A 30 6.23 -19.88 11.98
CA ASP A 30 6.85 -18.55 11.85
C ASP A 30 6.28 -17.78 10.65
N THR A 31 5.98 -18.47 9.56
CA THR A 31 5.26 -17.88 8.42
C THR A 31 3.88 -17.39 8.84
N LEU A 32 3.10 -18.20 9.58
CA LEU A 32 1.78 -17.81 10.05
C LEU A 32 1.81 -16.64 11.03
N LYS A 33 2.82 -16.55 11.91
CA LYS A 33 3.03 -15.39 12.79
C LYS A 33 3.22 -14.10 12.00
N THR A 34 3.90 -14.18 10.86
CA THR A 34 4.15 -13.02 9.99
C THR A 34 2.95 -12.69 9.10
N VAL A 35 2.36 -13.70 8.46
CA VAL A 35 1.28 -13.52 7.48
C VAL A 35 -0.07 -13.27 8.14
N GLY A 36 -0.33 -13.87 9.31
CA GLY A 36 -1.61 -13.73 10.02
C GLY A 36 -2.00 -12.27 10.27
N PRO A 37 -1.16 -11.45 10.91
CA PRO A 37 -1.40 -10.02 11.08
C PRO A 37 -1.63 -9.28 9.76
N ILE A 38 -0.89 -9.60 8.70
CA ILE A 38 -1.03 -8.96 7.39
C ILE A 38 -2.42 -9.24 6.80
N LEU A 39 -2.88 -10.49 6.84
CA LEU A 39 -4.21 -10.87 6.35
C LEU A 39 -5.31 -10.19 7.16
N PHE A 40 -5.17 -10.17 8.49
CA PHE A 40 -6.14 -9.53 9.38
C PHE A 40 -6.24 -8.02 9.13
N ILE A 41 -5.10 -7.33 9.03
CA ILE A 41 -5.03 -5.88 8.76
C ILE A 41 -5.61 -5.58 7.37
N THR A 42 -5.31 -6.39 6.35
CA THR A 42 -5.86 -6.22 5.01
C THR A 42 -7.39 -6.38 5.00
N ALA A 43 -7.90 -7.39 5.69
CA ALA A 43 -9.34 -7.59 5.83
C ALA A 43 -10.02 -6.43 6.58
N ALA A 44 -9.44 -5.98 7.69
CA ALA A 44 -9.93 -4.85 8.48
C ALA A 44 -9.91 -3.55 7.65
N GLY A 45 -8.87 -3.30 6.87
CA GLY A 45 -8.79 -2.17 5.93
C GLY A 45 -9.91 -2.20 4.88
N GLY A 46 -10.20 -3.37 4.33
CA GLY A 46 -11.31 -3.55 3.39
C GLY A 46 -12.69 -3.32 4.03
N VAL A 47 -12.87 -3.76 5.28
CA VAL A 47 -14.10 -3.48 6.06
C VAL A 47 -14.23 -1.98 6.33
N LEU A 48 -13.16 -1.33 6.78
CA LEU A 48 -13.15 0.12 7.01
C LEU A 48 -13.50 0.89 5.74
N GLY A 49 -12.94 0.52 4.60
CA GLY A 49 -13.29 1.13 3.31
C GLY A 49 -14.79 0.99 2.97
N LYS A 50 -15.39 -0.19 3.23
CA LYS A 50 -16.84 -0.39 3.04
C LYS A 50 -17.68 0.43 4.01
N VAL A 51 -17.26 0.53 5.28
CA VAL A 51 -17.95 1.36 6.28
C VAL A 51 -17.92 2.82 5.85
N ILE A 52 -16.75 3.34 5.44
CA ILE A 52 -16.61 4.71 4.94
C ILE A 52 -17.51 4.95 3.71
N ALA A 53 -17.52 4.01 2.77
CA ALA A 53 -18.37 4.09 1.58
C ALA A 53 -19.89 4.07 1.90
N SER A 54 -20.29 3.55 3.07
CA SER A 54 -21.68 3.56 3.53
C SER A 54 -22.07 4.77 4.38
N THR A 55 -21.11 5.65 4.68
CA THR A 55 -21.36 6.91 5.40
C THR A 55 -21.61 8.07 4.46
N ASP A 56 -22.07 9.19 5.00
CA ASP A 56 -22.24 10.45 4.28
C ASP A 56 -20.93 11.06 3.78
N MET A 57 -19.77 10.43 4.04
CA MET A 57 -18.46 10.88 3.59
C MET A 57 -18.36 10.90 2.07
N VAL A 58 -18.97 9.91 1.39
CA VAL A 58 -19.04 9.87 -0.09
C VAL A 58 -19.82 11.10 -0.59
N GLN A 59 -20.96 11.42 0.05
CA GLN A 59 -21.76 12.59 -0.27
C GLN A 59 -20.99 13.88 0.03
N PHE A 60 -20.34 13.97 1.20
CA PHE A 60 -19.51 15.11 1.58
C PHE A 60 -18.40 15.40 0.55
N ILE A 61 -17.69 14.38 0.10
CA ILE A 61 -16.65 14.52 -0.94
C ILE A 61 -17.27 14.92 -2.27
N SER A 62 -18.43 14.35 -2.62
CA SER A 62 -19.17 14.72 -3.85
C SER A 62 -19.60 16.19 -3.82
N ASP A 63 -20.13 16.66 -2.69
CA ASP A 63 -20.56 18.04 -2.51
C ASP A 63 -19.39 19.05 -2.55
N HIS A 64 -18.19 18.59 -2.19
CA HIS A 64 -16.96 19.37 -2.21
C HIS A 64 -16.02 18.97 -3.37
N ALA A 65 -16.55 18.30 -4.40
CA ALA A 65 -15.78 17.75 -5.52
C ALA A 65 -14.84 18.80 -6.15
N ASN A 66 -15.31 20.04 -6.31
CA ASN A 66 -14.50 21.13 -6.88
C ASN A 66 -13.21 21.42 -6.10
N ALA A 67 -13.21 21.21 -4.77
CA ALA A 67 -12.01 21.38 -3.95
C ALA A 67 -11.01 20.22 -4.13
N PHE A 68 -11.52 19.00 -4.32
CA PHE A 68 -10.70 17.81 -4.56
C PHE A 68 -10.26 17.70 -6.01
N ASP A 69 -11.08 18.19 -6.96
CA ASP A 69 -10.75 18.27 -8.38
C ASP A 69 -9.53 19.20 -8.61
N ALA A 70 -9.44 20.29 -7.86
CA ALA A 70 -8.28 21.20 -7.90
C ALA A 70 -6.96 20.48 -7.52
N LEU A 71 -7.01 19.41 -6.72
CA LEU A 71 -5.85 18.58 -6.39
C LEU A 71 -5.54 17.54 -7.48
N GLY A 72 -6.50 17.19 -8.32
CA GLY A 72 -6.34 16.20 -9.39
C GLY A 72 -5.70 14.91 -8.90
N ILE A 73 -4.69 14.43 -9.61
CA ILE A 73 -4.00 13.17 -9.31
C ILE A 73 -3.21 13.20 -7.99
N PHE A 74 -2.98 14.38 -7.41
CA PHE A 74 -2.36 14.49 -6.09
C PHE A 74 -3.29 14.09 -4.95
N PHE A 75 -4.61 14.14 -5.13
CA PHE A 75 -5.56 13.78 -4.08
C PHE A 75 -5.42 12.31 -3.64
N PRO A 76 -5.43 11.30 -4.53
CA PRO A 76 -5.18 9.91 -4.16
C PRO A 76 -3.83 9.70 -3.48
N PHE A 77 -2.79 10.37 -3.95
CA PHE A 77 -1.45 10.32 -3.36
C PHE A 77 -1.45 10.85 -1.92
N LEU A 78 -1.99 12.05 -1.69
CA LEU A 78 -2.02 12.68 -0.37
C LEU A 78 -2.82 11.85 0.63
N LEU A 79 -3.99 11.35 0.23
CA LEU A 79 -4.82 10.51 1.10
C LEU A 79 -4.07 9.24 1.51
N ALA A 80 -3.41 8.57 0.57
CA ALA A 80 -2.62 7.38 0.87
C ALA A 80 -1.40 7.70 1.75
N ALA A 81 -0.71 8.83 1.51
CA ALA A 81 0.45 9.26 2.29
C ALA A 81 0.06 9.61 3.74
N ILE A 82 -1.07 10.30 3.94
CA ILE A 82 -1.60 10.61 5.28
C ILE A 82 -1.93 9.32 6.02
N LEU A 83 -2.67 8.41 5.39
CA LEU A 83 -3.03 7.13 5.99
C LEU A 83 -1.78 6.29 6.29
N LYS A 84 -0.80 6.24 5.39
CA LYS A 84 0.48 5.55 5.60
C LYS A 84 1.23 6.12 6.80
N THR A 85 1.35 7.43 6.87
CA THR A 85 2.04 8.10 7.97
C THR A 85 1.33 7.87 9.31
N ALA A 86 0.00 7.86 9.31
CA ALA A 86 -0.78 7.69 10.54
C ALA A 86 -0.71 6.25 11.11
N GLN A 87 -0.80 5.21 10.24
CA GLN A 87 -0.97 3.82 10.68
C GLN A 87 0.21 2.90 10.34
N GLY A 88 1.17 3.34 9.53
CA GLY A 88 2.44 2.67 9.26
C GLY A 88 2.44 1.61 8.15
N SER A 89 1.30 1.01 7.80
CA SER A 89 1.26 -0.07 6.82
C SER A 89 0.93 0.42 5.41
N SER A 90 1.82 0.17 4.45
CA SER A 90 1.56 0.47 3.04
C SER A 90 0.35 -0.31 2.49
N THR A 91 0.21 -1.58 2.87
CA THR A 91 -0.92 -2.43 2.44
C THR A 91 -2.26 -1.86 2.90
N VAL A 92 -2.35 -1.44 4.17
CA VAL A 92 -3.56 -0.84 4.72
C VAL A 92 -3.83 0.52 4.07
N ALA A 93 -2.79 1.35 3.87
CA ALA A 93 -2.95 2.63 3.19
C ALA A 93 -3.50 2.45 1.76
N ILE A 94 -2.95 1.52 0.98
CA ILE A 94 -3.43 1.22 -0.38
C ILE A 94 -4.87 0.75 -0.36
N THR A 95 -5.19 -0.28 0.44
CA THR A 95 -6.53 -0.89 0.44
C THR A 95 -7.60 0.06 0.95
N THR A 96 -7.29 0.82 1.99
CA THR A 96 -8.23 1.80 2.55
C THR A 96 -8.44 2.97 1.59
N THR A 97 -7.37 3.53 1.02
CA THR A 97 -7.49 4.62 0.03
C THR A 97 -8.27 4.17 -1.20
N ALA A 98 -7.98 2.97 -1.73
CA ALA A 98 -8.71 2.42 -2.86
C ALA A 98 -10.20 2.16 -2.50
N GLY A 99 -10.49 1.71 -1.28
CA GLY A 99 -11.85 1.53 -0.79
C GLY A 99 -12.63 2.84 -0.70
N ILE A 100 -11.98 3.92 -0.25
CA ILE A 100 -12.58 5.26 -0.18
C ILE A 100 -12.80 5.83 -1.59
N LEU A 101 -11.79 5.76 -2.44
CA LEU A 101 -11.81 6.41 -3.76
C LEU A 101 -12.60 5.62 -4.82
N GLY A 102 -12.71 4.30 -4.67
CA GLY A 102 -13.41 3.46 -5.65
C GLY A 102 -14.80 3.96 -6.00
N PRO A 103 -15.70 4.24 -5.05
CA PRO A 103 -17.02 4.81 -5.31
C PRO A 103 -16.98 6.21 -5.92
N LEU A 104 -15.89 6.95 -5.74
CA LEU A 104 -15.75 8.35 -6.13
C LEU A 104 -15.05 8.53 -7.49
N MET A 105 -14.55 7.46 -8.11
CA MET A 105 -13.76 7.51 -9.34
C MET A 105 -14.48 8.29 -10.47
N ALA A 106 -15.78 8.05 -10.64
CA ALA A 106 -16.59 8.74 -11.65
C ALA A 106 -16.76 10.23 -11.33
N THR A 107 -17.01 10.57 -10.06
CA THR A 107 -17.17 11.96 -9.59
C THR A 107 -15.88 12.76 -9.75
N LEU A 108 -14.72 12.11 -9.55
CA LEU A 108 -13.39 12.71 -9.68
C LEU A 108 -12.88 12.70 -11.14
N GLY A 109 -13.70 12.32 -12.11
CA GLY A 109 -13.35 12.35 -13.53
C GLY A 109 -12.48 11.18 -14.04
N TYR A 110 -12.12 10.20 -13.18
CA TYR A 110 -11.27 9.05 -13.54
C TYR A 110 -12.09 7.89 -14.11
N THR A 111 -12.82 8.12 -15.20
CA THR A 111 -13.73 7.12 -15.81
C THR A 111 -13.04 6.19 -16.81
N THR A 112 -11.83 6.52 -17.25
CA THR A 112 -11.07 5.73 -18.23
C THR A 112 -10.20 4.68 -17.55
N PRO A 113 -9.87 3.54 -18.21
CA PRO A 113 -8.92 2.57 -17.69
C PRO A 113 -7.55 3.17 -17.38
N VAL A 114 -7.08 4.14 -18.19
CA VAL A 114 -5.81 4.84 -17.97
C VAL A 114 -5.90 5.72 -16.73
N GLY A 115 -7.00 6.48 -16.56
CA GLY A 115 -7.25 7.29 -15.37
C GLY A 115 -7.27 6.43 -14.10
N ALA A 116 -7.95 5.29 -14.14
CA ALA A 116 -7.95 4.35 -13.02
C ALA A 116 -6.54 3.82 -12.71
N ALA A 117 -5.74 3.49 -13.72
CA ALA A 117 -4.38 3.04 -13.54
C ALA A 117 -3.47 4.11 -12.92
N LEU A 118 -3.63 5.37 -13.34
CA LEU A 118 -2.89 6.51 -12.77
C LEU A 118 -3.28 6.76 -11.30
N VAL A 119 -4.56 6.64 -10.96
CA VAL A 119 -5.02 6.74 -9.55
C VAL A 119 -4.40 5.62 -8.71
N VAL A 120 -4.38 4.39 -9.20
CA VAL A 120 -3.73 3.26 -8.50
C VAL A 120 -2.23 3.53 -8.30
N ALA A 121 -1.55 4.04 -9.33
CA ALA A 121 -0.14 4.40 -9.25
C ALA A 121 0.10 5.55 -8.23
N ALA A 122 -0.76 6.57 -8.22
CA ALA A 122 -0.70 7.67 -7.24
C ALA A 122 -0.90 7.17 -5.80
N ILE A 123 -1.87 6.28 -5.57
CA ILE A 123 -2.08 5.62 -4.28
C ILE A 123 -0.83 4.85 -3.86
N GLY A 124 -0.22 4.09 -4.77
CA GLY A 124 1.01 3.34 -4.52
C GLY A 124 2.17 4.26 -4.12
N CYS A 125 2.36 5.36 -4.83
CA CYS A 125 3.37 6.37 -4.49
C CYS A 125 3.14 6.98 -3.10
N GLY A 126 1.89 7.32 -2.76
CA GLY A 126 1.54 7.84 -1.44
C GLY A 126 1.76 6.80 -0.33
N ALA A 127 1.35 5.57 -0.55
CA ALA A 127 1.48 4.49 0.42
C ALA A 127 2.92 4.03 0.69
N MET A 128 3.88 4.38 -0.16
CA MET A 128 5.31 4.14 0.10
C MET A 128 6.01 5.35 0.72
N THR A 129 5.37 6.53 0.71
CA THR A 129 5.95 7.78 1.19
C THR A 129 6.18 7.73 2.69
N VAL A 130 7.40 8.08 3.11
CA VAL A 130 7.85 8.20 4.50
C VAL A 130 7.63 6.94 5.33
N SER A 131 8.47 5.92 5.13
CA SER A 131 8.57 4.78 6.04
C SER A 131 9.30 5.23 7.33
N HIS A 132 8.67 5.07 8.49
CA HIS A 132 9.22 5.46 9.79
C HIS A 132 8.87 4.44 10.89
N ALA A 133 9.14 4.78 12.16
CA ALA A 133 9.10 3.81 13.27
C ALA A 133 7.76 3.07 13.49
N ASN A 134 6.64 3.55 12.95
CA ASN A 134 5.36 2.82 13.00
C ASN A 134 5.21 1.77 11.87
N ASP A 135 6.17 1.73 10.94
CA ASP A 135 6.19 0.82 9.81
C ASP A 135 7.13 -0.37 10.08
N SER A 136 6.62 -1.59 9.96
CA SER A 136 7.43 -2.79 10.10
C SER A 136 8.58 -2.86 9.09
N TYR A 137 8.39 -2.31 7.89
CA TYR A 137 9.43 -2.24 6.86
C TYR A 137 10.62 -1.38 7.29
N PHE A 138 10.37 -0.28 8.01
CA PHE A 138 11.42 0.54 8.60
C PHE A 138 12.35 -0.30 9.49
N TRP A 139 11.75 -1.11 10.38
CA TRP A 139 12.51 -1.96 11.30
C TRP A 139 13.23 -3.12 10.61
N VAL A 140 12.62 -3.69 9.58
CA VAL A 140 13.28 -4.73 8.77
C VAL A 140 14.53 -4.16 8.10
N VAL A 141 14.42 -3.02 7.42
CA VAL A 141 15.57 -2.42 6.73
C VAL A 141 16.66 -1.97 7.69
N THR A 142 16.30 -1.32 8.79
CA THR A 142 17.28 -0.85 9.78
C THR A 142 17.97 -2.02 10.48
N SER A 143 17.22 -3.05 10.89
CA SER A 143 17.80 -4.22 11.59
C SER A 143 18.73 -5.02 10.68
N PHE A 144 18.33 -5.34 9.45
CA PHE A 144 19.18 -6.07 8.50
C PHE A 144 20.35 -5.22 7.97
N GLY A 145 20.18 -3.91 7.93
CA GLY A 145 21.23 -2.96 7.56
C GLY A 145 22.22 -2.65 8.68
N GLY A 146 22.01 -3.18 9.89
CA GLY A 146 22.85 -2.87 11.07
C GLY A 146 22.81 -1.38 11.44
N MET A 147 21.70 -0.69 11.14
CA MET A 147 21.53 0.74 11.37
C MET A 147 20.85 1.00 12.71
N GLU A 148 21.31 2.03 13.40
CA GLU A 148 20.57 2.61 14.52
C GLU A 148 19.30 3.33 13.99
N PRO A 149 18.22 3.42 14.80
CA PRO A 149 16.97 4.06 14.36
C PRO A 149 17.17 5.48 13.80
N GLU A 150 18.09 6.26 14.40
CA GLU A 150 18.41 7.62 13.92
C GLU A 150 18.99 7.61 12.50
N GLN A 151 19.81 6.62 12.18
CA GLN A 151 20.36 6.43 10.83
C GLN A 151 19.23 6.00 9.87
N GLY A 152 18.31 5.15 10.33
CA GLY A 152 17.12 4.77 9.59
C GLY A 152 16.25 5.94 9.19
N TYR A 153 16.04 6.90 10.07
CA TYR A 153 15.32 8.14 9.73
C TYR A 153 16.04 8.98 8.67
N LYS A 154 17.35 9.07 8.76
CA LYS A 154 18.15 9.85 7.80
C LYS A 154 18.30 9.17 6.43
N THR A 155 18.14 7.86 6.38
CA THR A 155 18.30 7.05 5.15
C THR A 155 16.96 6.54 4.65
N GLN A 156 16.41 5.52 5.30
CA GLN A 156 15.19 4.82 4.86
C GLN A 156 13.98 5.76 4.74
N SER A 157 13.72 6.58 5.78
CA SER A 157 12.59 7.52 5.74
C SER A 157 12.78 8.60 4.69
N ALA A 158 13.98 9.16 4.57
CA ALA A 158 14.29 10.18 3.56
C ALA A 158 14.18 9.60 2.13
N VAL A 159 14.73 8.42 1.90
CA VAL A 159 14.69 7.77 0.57
C VAL A 159 13.26 7.43 0.17
N THR A 160 12.47 6.83 1.07
CA THR A 160 11.06 6.50 0.76
C THR A 160 10.23 7.76 0.54
N GLY A 161 10.50 8.84 1.26
CA GLY A 161 9.91 10.15 0.99
C GLY A 161 10.23 10.68 -0.41
N LEU A 162 11.50 10.66 -0.79
CA LEU A 162 11.94 11.05 -2.13
C LEU A 162 11.36 10.17 -3.24
N MET A 163 11.30 8.85 -3.01
CA MET A 163 10.69 7.90 -3.96
C MET A 163 9.21 8.19 -4.19
N GLY A 164 8.45 8.47 -3.11
CA GLY A 164 7.04 8.83 -3.22
C GLY A 164 6.83 10.13 -4.00
N ILE A 165 7.64 11.16 -3.73
CA ILE A 165 7.59 12.44 -4.43
C ILE A 165 7.99 12.26 -5.90
N ALA A 166 9.08 11.59 -6.20
CA ALA A 166 9.50 11.32 -7.57
C ALA A 166 8.43 10.49 -8.34
N GLY A 167 7.83 9.51 -7.66
CA GLY A 167 6.76 8.70 -8.22
C GLY A 167 5.53 9.54 -8.59
N ILE A 168 5.04 10.39 -7.68
CA ILE A 168 3.86 11.23 -8.00
C ILE A 168 4.15 12.27 -9.07
N ILE A 169 5.36 12.80 -9.15
CA ILE A 169 5.75 13.66 -10.26
C ILE A 169 5.68 12.91 -11.59
N GLY A 170 6.18 11.67 -11.64
CA GLY A 170 6.06 10.81 -12.82
C GLY A 170 4.61 10.54 -13.20
N VAL A 171 3.76 10.21 -12.23
CA VAL A 171 2.32 9.99 -12.46
C VAL A 171 1.65 11.28 -12.95
N PHE A 172 1.99 12.42 -12.40
CA PHE A 172 1.48 13.73 -12.84
C PHE A 172 1.88 14.03 -14.28
N VAL A 173 3.14 13.81 -14.66
CA VAL A 173 3.57 13.97 -16.06
C VAL A 173 2.79 13.06 -16.99
N LEU A 174 2.56 11.81 -16.60
CA LEU A 174 1.74 10.89 -17.38
C LEU A 174 0.28 11.37 -17.47
N SER A 175 -0.30 11.91 -16.41
CA SER A 175 -1.67 12.45 -16.45
C SER A 175 -1.79 13.59 -17.45
N LEU A 176 -0.80 14.47 -17.54
CA LEU A 176 -0.75 15.54 -18.56
C LEU A 176 -0.67 14.98 -19.98
N VAL A 177 0.16 13.94 -20.20
CA VAL A 177 0.32 13.30 -21.53
C VAL A 177 -0.98 12.65 -21.98
N PHE A 178 -1.74 12.04 -21.08
CA PHE A 178 -3.01 11.38 -21.39
C PHE A 178 -4.24 12.30 -21.30
N GLY A 179 -4.06 13.57 -20.90
CA GLY A 179 -5.15 14.54 -20.78
C GLY A 179 -6.16 14.21 -19.68
N ILE A 180 -5.65 13.70 -18.53
CA ILE A 180 -6.45 13.24 -17.38
C ILE A 180 -6.13 14.11 -16.17
#